data_de10aaa3d6c2a0d557afabca4075db3e
#
_entry.id   de10aaa3d6c2a0d557afabca4075db3e
#
_cell.length_a   1.000
_cell.length_b   1.000
_cell.length_c   1.000
_cell.angle_alpha   90.00
_cell.angle_beta   90.00
_cell.angle_gamma   90.00
#
_symmetry.space_group_name_H-M   'P 1'
#
loop_
_entity.id
_entity.type
_entity.pdbx_description
1 polymer ?
#
loop_
_entity_poly.entity_id
_entity_poly.type
_entity_poly.pdbx_seq_one_letter_code
_entity_poly.pdbx_strand_id
1 'polypeptide(L)'
;PEMHSESPAQMVTHLDHPNGWWRDTAQRMLIVKGDTSVVPALIEMASSNPNHLARLHALWTLEGLDALTPDLIRAKLKDEHGQLRIGAIRAAETLLKKGDISLIADVKPLKADKDPNVVLQVIMTSKLLKWPEWKNEAQSTLAASMSMGVRDIGAQLLVEAPTLKGKFTNDEKKQLERGQDIFRSLCFACHGFDGTGMPMPGRPGVTLAPPLAGSKTVVQGDSILRVMMNGLSGPINGKTYEAQMVTMASNNDQWIADVSSYIRKAFGNNGKMVSKKEVEKLRSALKNRALPWTIEELAQNFPQPLTNRNQWKITASHKERDVGLAVDGDMHSRWTSGTSQAPGMWLQIELPEATDISGLVLDSGNSHNDYPRGYNVELSMDGKDWGAKPSLEGKGEVGMIEFMLATPAKTKFIRITQTGQVKGLYWSVHELDVLGVMKQ
;
A
#
# COMPACT_ATOMS: atom_id res chain seq x y z
N PRO A 1 14.77 40.82 17.31
CA PRO A 1 13.60 41.63 16.97
C PRO A 1 12.53 41.43 18.04
N GLU A 2 11.96 42.51 18.54
CA GLU A 2 10.97 42.47 19.63
C GLU A 2 9.53 42.51 19.07
N MET A 3 9.29 41.84 17.97
CA MET A 3 7.98 41.82 17.28
C MET A 3 6.81 41.44 18.21
N HIS A 4 7.06 40.68 19.26
CA HIS A 4 6.01 40.28 20.21
C HIS A 4 5.40 41.48 20.97
N SER A 5 6.16 42.57 21.14
CA SER A 5 5.70 43.79 21.84
C SER A 5 5.03 44.78 20.89
N GLU A 6 5.12 44.55 19.58
CA GLU A 6 4.50 45.41 18.59
C GLU A 6 2.96 45.29 18.57
N SER A 7 2.29 46.36 18.12
CA SER A 7 0.85 46.32 17.85
C SER A 7 0.54 45.43 16.63
N PRO A 8 -0.67 44.87 16.54
CA PRO A 8 -1.07 44.11 15.35
C PRO A 8 -0.93 44.90 14.06
N ALA A 9 -1.21 46.18 14.06
CA ALA A 9 -1.04 47.07 12.89
C ALA A 9 0.43 47.18 12.43
N GLN A 10 1.38 47.26 13.35
CA GLN A 10 2.81 47.24 13.05
C GLN A 10 3.23 45.89 12.49
N MET A 11 2.71 44.77 13.05
CA MET A 11 3.01 43.43 12.55
C MET A 11 2.53 43.23 11.09
N VAL A 12 1.41 43.83 10.70
CA VAL A 12 0.92 43.76 9.30
C VAL A 12 1.98 44.31 8.33
N THR A 13 2.71 45.37 8.69
CA THR A 13 3.75 45.93 7.79
C THR A 13 4.89 44.94 7.54
N HIS A 14 5.17 44.02 8.47
CA HIS A 14 6.21 43.00 8.32
C HIS A 14 5.82 41.88 7.34
N LEU A 15 4.57 41.75 6.94
CA LEU A 15 4.16 40.79 5.90
C LEU A 15 4.74 41.18 4.51
N ASP A 16 5.22 42.41 4.35
CA ASP A 16 5.92 42.91 3.14
C ASP A 16 7.44 42.98 3.32
N HIS A 17 7.97 42.48 4.42
CA HIS A 17 9.41 42.54 4.69
C HIS A 17 10.23 41.69 3.71
N PRO A 18 11.39 42.13 3.20
CA PRO A 18 12.22 41.38 2.24
C PRO A 18 12.71 40.02 2.80
N ASN A 19 12.96 39.92 4.10
CA ASN A 19 13.34 38.70 4.76
C ASN A 19 12.12 37.82 5.12
N GLY A 20 12.11 36.58 4.61
CA GLY A 20 11.02 35.63 4.83
C GLY A 20 10.74 35.33 6.30
N TRP A 21 11.78 35.25 7.14
CA TRP A 21 11.60 35.01 8.58
C TRP A 21 10.69 36.06 9.24
N TRP A 22 10.82 37.32 8.84
CA TRP A 22 9.97 38.40 9.36
C TRP A 22 8.52 38.22 8.90
N ARG A 23 8.30 37.89 7.62
CA ARG A 23 6.96 37.65 7.07
C ARG A 23 6.29 36.47 7.78
N ASP A 24 6.98 35.32 7.90
CA ASP A 24 6.46 34.11 8.55
C ASP A 24 6.16 34.36 10.02
N THR A 25 7.04 35.07 10.72
CA THR A 25 6.86 35.38 12.15
C THR A 25 5.67 36.31 12.37
N ALA A 26 5.57 37.37 11.56
CA ALA A 26 4.44 38.32 11.63
C ALA A 26 3.10 37.61 11.37
N GLN A 27 3.03 36.81 10.31
CA GLN A 27 1.84 36.00 10.01
C GLN A 27 1.43 35.15 11.19
N ARG A 28 2.38 34.37 11.76
CA ARG A 28 2.10 33.50 12.93
C ARG A 28 1.60 34.30 14.11
N MET A 29 2.25 35.42 14.42
CA MET A 29 1.90 36.23 15.58
C MET A 29 0.54 36.91 15.44
N LEU A 30 0.20 37.41 14.24
CA LEU A 30 -1.11 37.95 13.94
C LEU A 30 -2.22 36.92 14.16
N ILE A 31 -2.01 35.69 13.66
CA ILE A 31 -2.97 34.60 13.83
C ILE A 31 -3.10 34.20 15.32
N VAL A 32 -1.98 34.08 16.05
CA VAL A 32 -2.00 33.71 17.48
C VAL A 32 -2.65 34.80 18.34
N LYS A 33 -2.40 36.08 18.04
CA LYS A 33 -3.08 37.19 18.74
C LYS A 33 -4.58 37.24 18.48
N GLY A 34 -5.03 36.81 17.30
CA GLY A 34 -6.44 36.73 16.94
C GLY A 34 -7.12 38.08 16.83
N ASP A 35 -6.39 39.19 16.68
CA ASP A 35 -6.94 40.52 16.62
C ASP A 35 -7.50 40.81 15.22
N THR A 36 -8.82 40.81 15.13
CA THR A 36 -9.53 41.03 13.86
C THR A 36 -9.57 42.50 13.40
N SER A 37 -9.09 43.46 14.21
CA SER A 37 -9.03 44.86 13.84
C SER A 37 -8.12 45.11 12.64
N VAL A 38 -7.18 44.20 12.35
CA VAL A 38 -6.24 44.25 11.23
C VAL A 38 -6.83 43.71 9.91
N VAL A 39 -8.01 43.11 9.93
CA VAL A 39 -8.63 42.48 8.75
C VAL A 39 -8.76 43.45 7.57
N PRO A 40 -9.21 44.71 7.72
CA PRO A 40 -9.25 45.65 6.61
C PRO A 40 -7.87 45.90 5.96
N ALA A 41 -6.82 46.07 6.76
CA ALA A 41 -5.47 46.28 6.26
C ALA A 41 -4.90 45.02 5.55
N LEU A 42 -5.24 43.81 6.05
CA LEU A 42 -4.86 42.57 5.41
C LEU A 42 -5.60 42.35 4.07
N ILE A 43 -6.88 42.71 3.98
CA ILE A 43 -7.65 42.69 2.71
C ILE A 43 -7.03 43.65 1.69
N GLU A 44 -6.72 44.87 2.10
CA GLU A 44 -6.05 45.86 1.26
C GLU A 44 -4.70 45.35 0.74
N MET A 45 -3.86 44.83 1.65
CA MET A 45 -2.57 44.22 1.30
C MET A 45 -2.72 43.04 0.34
N ALA A 46 -3.62 42.10 0.62
CA ALA A 46 -3.87 40.96 -0.24
C ALA A 46 -4.39 41.38 -1.62
N SER A 47 -5.08 42.50 -1.72
CA SER A 47 -5.69 42.99 -2.97
C SER A 47 -4.72 43.75 -3.86
N SER A 48 -3.92 44.68 -3.31
CA SER A 48 -3.24 45.72 -4.06
C SER A 48 -1.73 45.81 -3.86
N ASN A 49 -1.14 45.11 -2.87
CA ASN A 49 0.29 45.23 -2.64
C ASN A 49 1.11 44.76 -3.88
N PRO A 50 2.09 45.51 -4.37
CA PRO A 50 2.89 45.14 -5.54
C PRO A 50 3.72 43.88 -5.32
N ASN A 51 4.11 43.59 -4.08
CA ASN A 51 4.85 42.40 -3.73
C ASN A 51 3.90 41.20 -3.62
N HIS A 52 4.03 40.24 -4.54
CA HIS A 52 3.19 39.04 -4.52
C HIS A 52 3.36 38.20 -3.24
N LEU A 53 4.54 38.22 -2.58
CA LEU A 53 4.74 37.54 -1.30
C LEU A 53 3.94 38.21 -0.18
N ALA A 54 3.90 39.54 -0.13
CA ALA A 54 3.04 40.25 0.82
C ALA A 54 1.56 39.89 0.63
N ARG A 55 1.08 39.90 -0.65
CA ARG A 55 -0.30 39.46 -0.97
C ARG A 55 -0.59 38.05 -0.47
N LEU A 56 0.38 37.14 -0.65
CA LEU A 56 0.24 35.74 -0.24
C LEU A 56 0.19 35.60 1.28
N HIS A 57 1.11 36.24 2.01
CA HIS A 57 1.12 36.22 3.48
C HIS A 57 -0.15 36.84 4.07
N ALA A 58 -0.64 37.95 3.47
CA ALA A 58 -1.90 38.57 3.89
C ALA A 58 -3.09 37.63 3.68
N LEU A 59 -3.15 36.93 2.54
CA LEU A 59 -4.19 35.90 2.27
C LEU A 59 -4.19 34.79 3.31
N TRP A 60 -3.00 34.26 3.65
CA TRP A 60 -2.88 33.21 4.67
C TRP A 60 -3.14 33.72 6.08
N THR A 61 -2.83 34.98 6.37
CA THR A 61 -3.19 35.60 7.66
C THR A 61 -4.70 35.72 7.81
N LEU A 62 -5.41 36.14 6.74
CA LEU A 62 -6.86 36.21 6.70
C LEU A 62 -7.50 34.83 6.88
N GLU A 63 -6.92 33.79 6.27
CA GLU A 63 -7.36 32.40 6.47
C GLU A 63 -7.23 31.99 7.95
N GLY A 64 -6.06 32.22 8.56
CA GLY A 64 -5.82 31.89 9.97
C GLY A 64 -6.66 32.69 10.96
N LEU A 65 -7.13 33.90 10.59
CA LEU A 65 -8.05 34.73 11.38
C LEU A 65 -9.53 34.41 11.10
N ASP A 66 -9.83 33.41 10.25
CA ASP A 66 -11.18 33.08 9.81
C ASP A 66 -11.92 34.26 9.12
N ALA A 67 -11.18 35.10 8.43
CA ALA A 67 -11.67 36.35 7.82
C ALA A 67 -11.66 36.29 6.29
N LEU A 68 -11.58 35.11 5.68
CA LEU A 68 -11.68 34.94 4.23
C LEU A 68 -13.10 35.21 3.75
N THR A 69 -13.20 35.88 2.58
CA THR A 69 -14.47 36.05 1.89
C THR A 69 -14.44 35.40 0.51
N PRO A 70 -15.57 34.91 -0.02
CA PRO A 70 -15.64 34.35 -1.37
C PRO A 70 -15.15 35.33 -2.45
N ASP A 71 -15.44 36.61 -2.30
CA ASP A 71 -15.08 37.65 -3.30
C ASP A 71 -13.57 37.88 -3.32
N LEU A 72 -12.91 37.90 -2.17
CA LEU A 72 -11.45 37.96 -2.11
C LEU A 72 -10.81 36.73 -2.79
N ILE A 73 -11.33 35.55 -2.52
CA ILE A 73 -10.86 34.32 -3.17
C ILE A 73 -11.03 34.42 -4.68
N ARG A 74 -12.22 34.81 -5.20
CA ARG A 74 -12.47 35.01 -6.63
C ARG A 74 -11.49 35.98 -7.28
N ALA A 75 -11.16 37.07 -6.59
CA ALA A 75 -10.17 38.02 -7.06
C ALA A 75 -8.76 37.38 -7.14
N LYS A 76 -8.36 36.61 -6.13
CA LYS A 76 -7.04 35.97 -6.07
C LYS A 76 -6.90 34.74 -7.00
N LEU A 77 -7.97 34.07 -7.36
CA LEU A 77 -7.96 33.03 -8.40
C LEU A 77 -7.62 33.60 -9.79
N LYS A 78 -7.74 34.92 -9.99
CA LYS A 78 -7.40 35.63 -11.22
C LYS A 78 -6.08 36.40 -11.12
N ASP A 79 -5.34 36.29 -10.02
CA ASP A 79 -4.07 37.00 -9.82
C ASP A 79 -3.08 36.64 -10.93
N GLU A 80 -2.28 37.63 -11.35
CA GLU A 80 -1.23 37.42 -12.38
C GLU A 80 -0.19 36.35 -12.00
N HIS A 81 0.07 36.24 -10.70
CA HIS A 81 1.07 35.35 -10.15
C HIS A 81 0.49 33.95 -9.88
N GLY A 82 1.12 32.89 -10.45
CA GLY A 82 0.69 31.51 -10.25
C GLY A 82 0.63 31.11 -8.77
N GLN A 83 1.59 31.57 -7.96
CA GLN A 83 1.62 31.28 -6.52
C GLN A 83 0.39 31.83 -5.77
N LEU A 84 -0.12 33.01 -6.18
CA LEU A 84 -1.35 33.56 -5.60
C LEU A 84 -2.56 32.75 -6.01
N ARG A 85 -2.64 32.30 -7.28
CA ARG A 85 -3.73 31.43 -7.72
C ARG A 85 -3.72 30.10 -6.98
N ILE A 86 -2.53 29.49 -6.75
CA ILE A 86 -2.38 28.28 -5.92
C ILE A 86 -2.85 28.56 -4.48
N GLY A 87 -2.37 29.66 -3.88
CA GLY A 87 -2.77 30.08 -2.53
C GLY A 87 -4.29 30.25 -2.41
N ALA A 88 -4.91 30.89 -3.41
CA ALA A 88 -6.36 31.12 -3.45
C ALA A 88 -7.16 29.80 -3.57
N ILE A 89 -6.70 28.83 -4.39
CA ILE A 89 -7.33 27.51 -4.47
C ILE A 89 -7.29 26.81 -3.11
N ARG A 90 -6.13 26.82 -2.44
CA ARG A 90 -5.98 26.21 -1.11
C ARG A 90 -6.78 26.93 -0.03
N ALA A 91 -6.79 28.26 -0.04
CA ALA A 91 -7.60 29.06 0.89
C ALA A 91 -9.11 28.83 0.65
N ALA A 92 -9.53 28.63 -0.61
CA ALA A 92 -10.90 28.26 -0.94
C ALA A 92 -11.33 26.95 -0.28
N GLU A 93 -10.39 26.00 -0.04
CA GLU A 93 -10.71 24.72 0.63
C GLU A 93 -11.33 24.92 2.01
N THR A 94 -10.92 25.96 2.75
CA THR A 94 -11.48 26.29 4.06
C THR A 94 -12.96 26.70 3.95
N LEU A 95 -13.31 27.56 2.99
CA LEU A 95 -14.69 27.98 2.75
C LEU A 95 -15.54 26.82 2.20
N LEU A 96 -14.98 26.04 1.28
CA LEU A 96 -15.65 24.86 0.70
C LEU A 96 -15.97 23.81 1.78
N LYS A 97 -15.06 23.56 2.73
CA LYS A 97 -15.29 22.66 3.88
C LYS A 97 -16.36 23.19 4.83
N LYS A 98 -16.56 24.51 4.91
CA LYS A 98 -17.65 25.16 5.66
C LYS A 98 -18.99 25.14 4.92
N GLY A 99 -19.03 24.64 3.69
CA GLY A 99 -20.26 24.46 2.91
C GLY A 99 -20.50 25.48 1.80
N ASP A 100 -19.61 26.44 1.58
CA ASP A 100 -19.72 27.37 0.45
C ASP A 100 -19.25 26.72 -0.86
N ILE A 101 -20.14 25.97 -1.48
CA ILE A 101 -19.84 25.24 -2.72
C ILE A 101 -19.80 26.17 -3.97
N SER A 102 -20.13 27.46 -3.84
CA SER A 102 -20.16 28.41 -4.98
C SER A 102 -18.77 28.54 -5.63
N LEU A 103 -17.70 28.45 -4.85
CA LEU A 103 -16.33 28.57 -5.33
C LEU A 103 -15.85 27.41 -6.23
N ILE A 104 -16.56 26.28 -6.27
CA ILE A 104 -16.22 25.18 -7.18
C ILE A 104 -16.23 25.65 -8.63
N ALA A 105 -17.21 26.43 -9.01
CA ALA A 105 -17.34 26.96 -10.38
C ALA A 105 -16.21 27.92 -10.74
N ASP A 106 -15.63 28.62 -9.75
CA ASP A 106 -14.53 29.54 -9.94
C ASP A 106 -13.16 28.82 -10.01
N VAL A 107 -12.98 27.74 -9.25
CA VAL A 107 -11.73 26.97 -9.20
C VAL A 107 -11.59 26.00 -10.39
N LYS A 108 -12.64 25.30 -10.79
CA LYS A 108 -12.60 24.28 -11.86
C LYS A 108 -11.98 24.75 -13.19
N PRO A 109 -12.22 25.94 -13.71
CA PRO A 109 -11.60 26.40 -14.96
C PRO A 109 -10.07 26.46 -14.93
N LEU A 110 -9.46 26.63 -13.74
CA LEU A 110 -8.01 26.66 -13.57
C LEU A 110 -7.31 25.33 -13.85
N LYS A 111 -8.03 24.24 -14.11
CA LYS A 111 -7.45 22.99 -14.67
C LYS A 111 -6.81 23.20 -16.04
N ALA A 112 -7.09 24.31 -16.73
CA ALA A 112 -6.47 24.75 -17.98
C ALA A 112 -5.51 25.94 -17.80
N ASP A 113 -5.06 26.21 -16.58
CA ASP A 113 -4.13 27.31 -16.30
C ASP A 113 -2.80 27.15 -17.03
N LYS A 114 -2.19 28.27 -17.41
CA LYS A 114 -0.85 28.30 -18.03
C LYS A 114 0.26 27.80 -17.11
N ASP A 115 0.09 27.91 -15.80
CA ASP A 115 1.03 27.41 -14.79
C ASP A 115 0.69 25.97 -14.41
N PRO A 116 1.55 24.99 -14.71
CA PRO A 116 1.30 23.58 -14.40
C PRO A 116 1.09 23.30 -12.90
N ASN A 117 1.65 24.12 -12.01
CA ASN A 117 1.46 23.96 -10.58
C ASN A 117 0.05 24.36 -10.14
N VAL A 118 -0.56 25.36 -10.80
CA VAL A 118 -1.98 25.70 -10.61
C VAL A 118 -2.86 24.56 -11.06
N VAL A 119 -2.58 23.95 -12.21
CA VAL A 119 -3.30 22.77 -12.71
C VAL A 119 -3.25 21.61 -11.71
N LEU A 120 -2.05 21.32 -11.19
CA LEU A 120 -1.89 20.30 -10.15
C LEU A 120 -2.68 20.60 -8.89
N GLN A 121 -2.67 21.86 -8.44
CA GLN A 121 -3.42 22.25 -7.25
C GLN A 121 -4.92 22.05 -7.44
N VAL A 122 -5.49 22.32 -8.62
CA VAL A 122 -6.90 22.04 -8.92
C VAL A 122 -7.19 20.53 -8.78
N ILE A 123 -6.35 19.66 -9.35
CA ILE A 123 -6.51 18.20 -9.24
C ILE A 123 -6.43 17.76 -7.79
N MET A 124 -5.46 18.26 -7.02
CA MET A 124 -5.29 17.94 -5.61
C MET A 124 -6.50 18.35 -4.77
N THR A 125 -6.98 19.58 -4.95
CA THR A 125 -8.15 20.11 -4.25
C THR A 125 -9.43 19.36 -4.61
N SER A 126 -9.64 19.04 -5.89
CA SER A 126 -10.80 18.28 -6.35
C SER A 126 -10.84 16.86 -5.78
N LYS A 127 -9.68 16.19 -5.68
CA LYS A 127 -9.54 14.90 -5.00
C LYS A 127 -9.79 15.01 -3.50
N LEU A 128 -9.17 15.99 -2.83
CA LEU A 128 -9.28 16.20 -1.38
C LEU A 128 -10.75 16.40 -0.96
N LEU A 129 -11.47 17.23 -1.72
CA LEU A 129 -12.87 17.57 -1.45
C LEU A 129 -13.87 16.62 -2.11
N LYS A 130 -13.38 15.57 -2.78
CA LYS A 130 -14.19 14.53 -3.44
C LYS A 130 -15.26 15.12 -4.37
N TRP A 131 -14.88 16.10 -5.19
CA TRP A 131 -15.83 16.71 -6.14
C TRP A 131 -16.39 15.65 -7.09
N PRO A 132 -17.65 15.75 -7.50
CA PRO A 132 -18.21 14.89 -8.53
C PRO A 132 -17.31 14.90 -9.78
N GLU A 133 -17.14 13.75 -10.43
CA GLU A 133 -16.36 13.56 -11.67
C GLU A 133 -14.87 13.94 -11.61
N TRP A 134 -14.30 14.22 -10.41
CA TRP A 134 -12.92 14.66 -10.28
C TRP A 134 -11.91 13.71 -10.96
N LYS A 135 -12.18 12.40 -10.96
CA LYS A 135 -11.28 11.41 -11.60
C LYS A 135 -11.27 11.56 -13.12
N ASN A 136 -12.44 11.66 -13.73
CA ASN A 136 -12.60 11.83 -15.18
C ASN A 136 -11.99 13.17 -15.63
N GLU A 137 -12.22 14.24 -14.84
CA GLU A 137 -11.63 15.55 -15.09
C GLU A 137 -10.10 15.53 -14.96
N ALA A 138 -9.55 14.85 -13.93
CA ALA A 138 -8.12 14.68 -13.77
C ALA A 138 -7.53 13.87 -14.93
N GLN A 139 -8.11 12.73 -15.30
CA GLN A 139 -7.64 11.91 -16.43
C GLN A 139 -7.57 12.70 -17.73
N SER A 140 -8.63 13.46 -18.05
CA SER A 140 -8.66 14.29 -19.26
C SER A 140 -7.62 15.43 -19.21
N THR A 141 -7.41 16.04 -18.04
CA THR A 141 -6.40 17.08 -17.83
C THR A 141 -4.98 16.54 -18.00
N LEU A 142 -4.69 15.35 -17.44
CA LEU A 142 -3.39 14.70 -17.61
C LEU A 142 -3.12 14.36 -19.08
N ALA A 143 -4.11 13.80 -19.78
CA ALA A 143 -3.98 13.42 -21.19
C ALA A 143 -3.69 14.63 -22.09
N ALA A 144 -4.25 15.80 -21.78
CA ALA A 144 -4.06 17.03 -22.52
C ALA A 144 -2.78 17.81 -22.13
N SER A 145 -2.16 17.49 -20.99
CA SER A 145 -1.04 18.28 -20.47
C SER A 145 0.28 17.95 -21.17
N MET A 146 1.00 18.99 -21.59
CA MET A 146 2.38 18.87 -22.07
C MET A 146 3.40 18.85 -20.92
N SER A 147 3.02 19.22 -19.70
CA SER A 147 3.90 19.22 -18.53
C SER A 147 4.10 17.80 -18.02
N MET A 148 5.37 17.35 -17.97
CA MET A 148 5.75 16.07 -17.39
C MET A 148 5.33 16.00 -15.90
N GLY A 149 5.57 17.07 -15.13
CA GLY A 149 5.18 17.13 -13.72
C GLY A 149 3.66 16.95 -13.51
N VAL A 150 2.82 17.55 -14.35
CA VAL A 150 1.37 17.34 -14.29
C VAL A 150 1.01 15.89 -14.57
N ARG A 151 1.60 15.28 -15.60
CA ARG A 151 1.33 13.87 -15.94
C ARG A 151 1.76 12.92 -14.84
N ASP A 152 3.00 13.07 -14.34
CA ASP A 152 3.59 12.13 -13.37
C ASP A 152 2.93 12.23 -11.99
N ILE A 153 2.82 13.45 -11.44
CA ILE A 153 2.18 13.68 -10.14
C ILE A 153 0.68 13.41 -10.23
N GLY A 154 0.05 13.87 -11.30
CA GLY A 154 -1.38 13.63 -11.51
C GLY A 154 -1.73 12.16 -11.65
N ALA A 155 -0.88 11.35 -12.34
CA ALA A 155 -1.05 9.91 -12.43
C ALA A 155 -1.01 9.26 -11.03
N GLN A 156 -0.08 9.68 -10.17
CA GLN A 156 -0.02 9.19 -8.78
C GLN A 156 -1.28 9.57 -7.98
N LEU A 157 -1.87 10.74 -8.24
CA LEU A 157 -3.12 11.13 -7.58
C LEU A 157 -4.31 10.25 -8.00
N LEU A 158 -4.28 9.66 -9.19
CA LEU A 158 -5.31 8.74 -9.69
C LEU A 158 -5.17 7.31 -9.15
N VAL A 159 -4.00 6.95 -8.59
CA VAL A 159 -3.82 5.63 -7.99
C VAL A 159 -4.81 5.46 -6.83
N GLU A 160 -5.63 4.43 -6.94
CA GLU A 160 -6.59 4.09 -5.89
C GLU A 160 -5.90 3.32 -4.75
N ALA A 161 -6.49 3.43 -3.54
CA ALA A 161 -6.09 2.52 -2.48
C ALA A 161 -6.36 1.08 -2.92
N PRO A 162 -5.41 0.16 -2.71
CA PRO A 162 -5.60 -1.23 -3.10
C PRO A 162 -6.81 -1.82 -2.39
N THR A 163 -7.62 -2.54 -3.15
CA THR A 163 -8.76 -3.28 -2.58
C THR A 163 -8.23 -4.43 -1.74
N LEU A 164 -8.55 -4.41 -0.46
CA LEU A 164 -8.23 -5.51 0.45
C LEU A 164 -9.21 -6.66 0.21
N LYS A 165 -8.70 -7.85 -0.07
CA LYS A 165 -9.52 -9.05 -0.30
C LYS A 165 -9.67 -9.84 1.00
N GLY A 166 -10.90 -10.23 1.32
CA GLY A 166 -11.21 -11.06 2.47
C GLY A 166 -12.35 -10.52 3.33
N LYS A 167 -12.75 -11.32 4.30
CA LYS A 167 -13.67 -10.90 5.37
C LYS A 167 -12.83 -10.62 6.61
N PHE A 168 -12.95 -9.43 7.15
CA PHE A 168 -12.22 -8.99 8.31
C PHE A 168 -13.16 -8.68 9.46
N THR A 169 -12.75 -9.04 10.67
CA THR A 169 -13.38 -8.58 11.90
C THR A 169 -13.24 -7.05 12.05
N ASN A 170 -13.99 -6.44 12.96
CA ASN A 170 -13.88 -4.98 13.18
C ASN A 170 -12.48 -4.57 13.67
N ASP A 171 -11.83 -5.40 14.47
CA ASP A 171 -10.48 -5.10 14.97
C ASP A 171 -9.42 -5.24 13.87
N GLU A 172 -9.53 -6.25 13.00
CA GLU A 172 -8.67 -6.39 11.83
C GLU A 172 -8.86 -5.24 10.84
N LYS A 173 -10.08 -4.75 10.62
CA LYS A 173 -10.34 -3.56 9.80
C LYS A 173 -9.62 -2.33 10.35
N LYS A 174 -9.77 -2.06 11.65
CA LYS A 174 -9.05 -0.96 12.32
C LYS A 174 -7.54 -1.11 12.23
N GLN A 175 -7.02 -2.33 12.36
CA GLN A 175 -5.61 -2.62 12.19
C GLN A 175 -5.14 -2.30 10.77
N LEU A 176 -5.88 -2.73 9.77
CA LEU A 176 -5.58 -2.47 8.35
C LEU A 176 -5.68 -0.99 8.00
N GLU A 177 -6.65 -0.25 8.56
CA GLU A 177 -6.78 1.20 8.40
C GLU A 177 -5.54 1.93 8.95
N ARG A 178 -5.11 1.63 10.18
CA ARG A 178 -3.87 2.19 10.74
C ARG A 178 -2.65 1.83 9.91
N GLY A 179 -2.55 0.58 9.45
CA GLY A 179 -1.47 0.13 8.58
C GLY A 179 -1.45 0.87 7.23
N GLN A 180 -2.61 1.16 6.67
CA GLN A 180 -2.77 1.97 5.45
C GLN A 180 -2.27 3.41 5.66
N ASP A 181 -2.63 4.03 6.78
CA ASP A 181 -2.22 5.39 7.12
C ASP A 181 -0.69 5.47 7.28
N ILE A 182 -0.09 4.47 7.94
CA ILE A 182 1.36 4.34 8.07
C ILE A 182 2.00 4.21 6.68
N PHE A 183 1.50 3.30 5.84
CA PHE A 183 2.04 3.07 4.51
C PHE A 183 1.98 4.35 3.67
N ARG A 184 0.86 5.05 3.70
CA ARG A 184 0.62 6.28 2.96
C ARG A 184 1.43 7.48 3.46
N SER A 185 1.84 7.48 4.72
CA SER A 185 2.64 8.57 5.29
C SER A 185 4.15 8.36 5.12
N LEU A 186 4.62 7.11 4.99
CA LEU A 186 6.05 6.80 5.00
C LEU A 186 6.47 5.88 3.84
N CYS A 187 5.89 4.69 3.74
CA CYS A 187 6.42 3.62 2.88
C CYS A 187 6.23 3.90 1.38
N PHE A 188 5.16 4.62 1.02
CA PHE A 188 4.84 4.94 -0.37
C PHE A 188 5.95 5.69 -1.08
N ALA A 189 6.76 6.47 -0.35
CA ALA A 189 7.83 7.28 -0.92
C ALA A 189 8.85 6.47 -1.74
N CYS A 190 9.08 5.21 -1.34
CA CYS A 190 9.94 4.28 -2.06
C CYS A 190 9.15 3.19 -2.80
N HIS A 191 8.04 2.74 -2.21
CA HIS A 191 7.29 1.58 -2.72
C HIS A 191 6.10 1.93 -3.64
N GLY A 192 5.81 3.23 -3.84
CA GLY A 192 4.64 3.67 -4.62
C GLY A 192 3.31 3.44 -3.90
N PHE A 193 2.26 4.14 -4.32
CA PHE A 193 0.92 4.01 -3.72
C PHE A 193 0.26 2.65 -4.02
N ASP A 194 0.66 2.02 -5.10
CA ASP A 194 0.17 0.72 -5.58
C ASP A 194 1.08 -0.45 -5.19
N GLY A 195 2.16 -0.18 -4.47
CA GLY A 195 3.13 -1.19 -4.04
C GLY A 195 4.02 -1.73 -5.17
N THR A 196 4.05 -1.11 -6.35
CA THR A 196 4.87 -1.57 -7.49
C THR A 196 6.28 -0.98 -7.51
N GLY A 197 6.57 -0.06 -6.58
CA GLY A 197 7.81 0.71 -6.50
C GLY A 197 7.64 2.12 -7.08
N MET A 198 8.21 3.11 -6.39
CA MET A 198 8.17 4.50 -6.87
C MET A 198 9.05 4.64 -8.13
N PRO A 199 8.51 5.08 -9.27
CA PRO A 199 9.29 5.29 -10.48
C PRO A 199 10.39 6.33 -10.28
N MET A 200 11.56 6.09 -10.85
CA MET A 200 12.66 7.05 -10.82
C MET A 200 12.52 8.06 -11.96
N PRO A 201 12.52 9.37 -11.65
CA PRO A 201 12.48 10.41 -12.67
C PRO A 201 13.62 10.26 -13.69
N GLY A 202 13.30 10.35 -14.99
CA GLY A 202 14.28 10.26 -16.06
C GLY A 202 14.85 8.86 -16.34
N ARG A 203 14.40 7.82 -15.64
CA ARG A 203 14.86 6.43 -15.83
C ARG A 203 13.66 5.46 -16.01
N PRO A 204 13.08 5.38 -17.21
CA PRO A 204 11.91 4.54 -17.48
C PRO A 204 12.13 3.08 -17.09
N GLY A 205 11.15 2.49 -16.37
CA GLY A 205 11.21 1.09 -15.93
C GLY A 205 12.09 0.83 -14.70
N VAL A 206 12.72 1.87 -14.13
CA VAL A 206 13.49 1.77 -12.89
C VAL A 206 12.67 2.32 -11.74
N THR A 207 12.66 1.60 -10.62
CA THR A 207 11.98 2.01 -9.37
C THR A 207 12.97 2.19 -8.22
N LEU A 208 12.64 3.06 -7.27
CA LEU A 208 13.47 3.31 -6.07
C LEU A 208 13.62 2.08 -5.18
N ALA A 209 12.57 1.27 -5.07
CA ALA A 209 12.53 0.07 -4.25
C ALA A 209 11.84 -1.08 -5.03
N PRO A 210 12.05 -2.33 -4.60
CA PRO A 210 11.39 -3.48 -5.20
C PRO A 210 9.86 -3.42 -4.99
N PRO A 211 9.08 -4.06 -5.88
CA PRO A 211 7.65 -4.17 -5.70
C PRO A 211 7.31 -4.99 -4.45
N LEU A 212 6.33 -4.50 -3.70
CA LEU A 212 5.66 -5.24 -2.64
C LEU A 212 4.47 -6.05 -3.18
N ALA A 213 3.92 -5.59 -4.30
CA ALA A 213 2.83 -6.26 -5.01
C ALA A 213 3.28 -7.63 -5.51
N GLY A 214 2.53 -8.69 -5.15
CA GLY A 214 2.85 -10.07 -5.54
C GLY A 214 4.16 -10.63 -4.96
N SER A 215 4.75 -9.97 -3.95
CA SER A 215 6.05 -10.38 -3.39
C SER A 215 5.93 -11.59 -2.47
N LYS A 216 6.58 -12.70 -2.85
CA LYS A 216 6.68 -13.89 -1.99
C LYS A 216 7.35 -13.57 -0.64
N THR A 217 8.38 -12.72 -0.63
CA THR A 217 9.06 -12.27 0.60
C THR A 217 8.12 -11.54 1.56
N VAL A 218 7.13 -10.81 1.06
CA VAL A 218 6.14 -10.11 1.88
C VAL A 218 5.22 -11.08 2.60
N VAL A 219 4.75 -12.11 1.90
CA VAL A 219 3.72 -13.03 2.43
C VAL A 219 4.28 -14.23 3.17
N GLN A 220 5.53 -14.61 2.89
CA GLN A 220 6.13 -15.84 3.41
C GLN A 220 6.60 -15.70 4.87
N GLY A 221 6.11 -16.57 5.75
CA GLY A 221 6.54 -16.71 7.14
C GLY A 221 6.61 -15.37 7.90
N ASP A 222 7.74 -15.06 8.54
CA ASP A 222 8.02 -13.81 9.25
C ASP A 222 8.99 -12.88 8.50
N SER A 223 9.23 -13.10 7.19
CA SER A 223 10.20 -12.35 6.38
C SER A 223 9.98 -10.84 6.44
N ILE A 224 8.74 -10.39 6.25
CA ILE A 224 8.43 -8.96 6.32
C ILE A 224 8.80 -8.36 7.68
N LEU A 225 8.58 -9.11 8.77
CA LEU A 225 8.92 -8.66 10.13
C LEU A 225 10.43 -8.59 10.33
N ARG A 226 11.19 -9.57 9.79
CA ARG A 226 12.66 -9.53 9.82
C ARG A 226 13.20 -8.32 9.08
N VAL A 227 12.64 -8.03 7.90
CA VAL A 227 13.00 -6.84 7.13
C VAL A 227 12.63 -5.55 7.89
N MET A 228 11.45 -5.49 8.52
CA MET A 228 11.07 -4.34 9.35
C MET A 228 12.00 -4.15 10.56
N MET A 229 12.50 -5.23 11.16
CA MET A 229 13.39 -5.16 12.32
C MET A 229 14.80 -4.70 11.96
N ASN A 230 15.39 -5.23 10.88
CA ASN A 230 16.81 -5.02 10.61
C ASN A 230 17.11 -4.39 9.25
N GLY A 231 16.08 -4.18 8.41
CA GLY A 231 16.27 -3.73 7.04
C GLY A 231 16.59 -4.86 6.05
N LEU A 232 16.77 -4.49 4.79
CA LEU A 232 17.08 -5.40 3.69
C LEU A 232 18.15 -4.77 2.81
N SER A 233 19.17 -5.54 2.44
CA SER A 233 20.29 -5.12 1.60
C SER A 233 20.59 -6.14 0.52
N GLY A 234 21.43 -5.74 -0.45
CA GLY A 234 21.85 -6.59 -1.56
C GLY A 234 20.86 -6.63 -2.72
N PRO A 235 21.18 -7.41 -3.76
CA PRO A 235 20.31 -7.57 -4.92
C PRO A 235 19.04 -8.35 -4.53
N ILE A 236 17.90 -7.93 -5.10
CA ILE A 236 16.61 -8.58 -4.90
C ILE A 236 16.15 -9.09 -6.26
N ASN A 237 15.97 -10.40 -6.39
CA ASN A 237 15.67 -11.06 -7.67
C ASN A 237 16.62 -10.64 -8.81
N GLY A 238 17.92 -10.56 -8.51
CA GLY A 238 18.98 -10.18 -9.46
C GLY A 238 19.03 -8.68 -9.80
N LYS A 239 18.20 -7.83 -9.17
CA LYS A 239 18.19 -6.37 -9.39
C LYS A 239 18.74 -5.64 -8.17
N THR A 240 19.58 -4.64 -8.39
CA THR A 240 20.03 -3.72 -7.35
C THR A 240 19.17 -2.46 -7.37
N TYR A 241 18.73 -2.01 -6.20
CA TYR A 241 17.92 -0.81 -6.01
C TYR A 241 18.76 0.28 -5.34
N GLU A 242 18.51 1.53 -5.69
CA GLU A 242 19.27 2.67 -5.10
C GLU A 242 18.87 2.93 -3.65
N ALA A 243 17.60 2.72 -3.31
CA ALA A 243 17.13 2.83 -1.95
C ALA A 243 17.31 1.51 -1.20
N GLN A 244 18.02 1.56 -0.09
CA GLN A 244 18.12 0.46 0.86
C GLN A 244 16.92 0.48 1.81
N MET A 245 16.31 -0.68 2.08
CA MET A 245 15.28 -0.77 3.10
C MET A 245 15.92 -0.66 4.48
N VAL A 246 15.70 0.48 5.13
CA VAL A 246 16.23 0.74 6.49
C VAL A 246 15.38 0.06 7.56
N THR A 247 15.97 -0.14 8.75
CA THR A 247 15.26 -0.69 9.90
C THR A 247 14.12 0.23 10.36
N MET A 248 13.00 -0.36 10.74
CA MET A 248 11.86 0.28 11.40
C MET A 248 11.75 -0.11 12.88
N ALA A 249 12.79 -0.73 13.44
CA ALA A 249 12.78 -1.28 14.80
C ALA A 249 12.56 -0.23 15.91
N SER A 250 12.78 1.06 15.64
CA SER A 250 12.48 2.15 16.58
C SER A 250 10.98 2.36 16.82
N ASN A 251 10.12 1.85 15.94
CA ASN A 251 8.67 1.91 16.13
C ASN A 251 8.20 0.81 17.08
N ASN A 252 7.07 1.04 17.75
CA ASN A 252 6.48 0.05 18.65
C ASN A 252 5.91 -1.17 17.87
N ASP A 253 5.67 -2.26 18.60
CA ASP A 253 5.24 -3.52 18.00
C ASP A 253 3.87 -3.46 17.34
N GLN A 254 2.96 -2.61 17.85
CA GLN A 254 1.65 -2.42 17.22
C GLN A 254 1.79 -1.73 15.85
N TRP A 255 2.63 -0.70 15.76
CA TRP A 255 2.91 0.00 14.51
C TRP A 255 3.44 -0.96 13.43
N ILE A 256 4.41 -1.82 13.82
CA ILE A 256 4.98 -2.81 12.90
C ILE A 256 3.94 -3.86 12.50
N ALA A 257 3.12 -4.32 13.44
CA ALA A 257 2.05 -5.28 13.17
C ALA A 257 1.01 -4.68 12.18
N ASP A 258 0.62 -3.42 12.40
CA ASP A 258 -0.38 -2.73 11.58
C ASP A 258 0.08 -2.59 10.13
N VAL A 259 1.26 -2.01 9.91
CA VAL A 259 1.78 -1.79 8.54
C VAL A 259 2.12 -3.10 7.84
N SER A 260 2.67 -4.09 8.54
CA SER A 260 2.98 -5.40 7.97
C SER A 260 1.71 -6.15 7.57
N SER A 261 0.65 -6.08 8.38
CA SER A 261 -0.66 -6.65 8.05
C SER A 261 -1.26 -5.98 6.80
N TYR A 262 -1.20 -4.64 6.73
CA TYR A 262 -1.68 -3.92 5.56
C TYR A 262 -0.92 -4.34 4.29
N ILE A 263 0.41 -4.34 4.29
CA ILE A 263 1.22 -4.73 3.14
C ILE A 263 0.92 -6.17 2.71
N ARG A 264 0.70 -7.07 3.66
CA ARG A 264 0.34 -8.48 3.39
C ARG A 264 -1.05 -8.69 2.81
N LYS A 265 -1.97 -7.76 3.02
CA LYS A 265 -3.36 -7.84 2.51
C LYS A 265 -3.64 -6.92 1.33
N ALA A 266 -2.77 -5.92 1.11
CA ALA A 266 -2.86 -4.97 0.01
C ALA A 266 -2.10 -5.47 -1.25
N PHE A 267 -2.24 -4.74 -2.33
CA PHE A 267 -1.46 -4.91 -3.56
C PHE A 267 -1.59 -6.29 -4.22
N GLY A 268 -2.74 -6.94 -4.06
CA GLY A 268 -2.97 -8.29 -4.55
C GLY A 268 -2.40 -9.40 -3.65
N ASN A 269 -1.64 -9.05 -2.62
CA ASN A 269 -1.12 -10.00 -1.63
C ASN A 269 -2.24 -10.62 -0.79
N ASN A 270 -2.03 -11.85 -0.32
CA ASN A 270 -2.95 -12.53 0.60
C ASN A 270 -2.22 -13.27 1.72
N GLY A 271 -1.25 -12.60 2.35
CA GLY A 271 -0.56 -13.14 3.53
C GLY A 271 -1.43 -13.06 4.80
N LYS A 272 -1.03 -13.77 5.85
CA LYS A 272 -1.71 -13.73 7.16
C LYS A 272 -1.56 -12.37 7.83
N MET A 273 -2.56 -11.99 8.62
CA MET A 273 -2.45 -10.84 9.53
C MET A 273 -1.30 -11.07 10.51
N VAL A 274 -0.69 -9.99 10.94
CA VAL A 274 0.41 -9.99 11.92
C VAL A 274 -0.12 -9.47 13.25
N SER A 275 0.08 -10.23 14.30
CA SER A 275 -0.27 -9.79 15.66
C SER A 275 0.89 -9.04 16.33
N LYS A 276 0.58 -8.13 17.24
CA LYS A 276 1.58 -7.47 18.09
C LYS A 276 2.48 -8.47 18.81
N LYS A 277 1.91 -9.59 19.30
CA LYS A 277 2.65 -10.65 20.01
C LYS A 277 3.70 -11.35 19.15
N GLU A 278 3.43 -11.55 17.85
CA GLU A 278 4.43 -12.08 16.90
C GLU A 278 5.59 -11.12 16.73
N VAL A 279 5.32 -9.82 16.66
CA VAL A 279 6.35 -8.78 16.57
C VAL A 279 7.22 -8.75 17.84
N GLU A 280 6.62 -8.75 19.03
CA GLU A 280 7.31 -8.80 20.33
C GLU A 280 8.26 -10.00 20.42
N LYS A 281 7.76 -11.19 20.04
CA LYS A 281 8.55 -12.43 20.03
C LYS A 281 9.75 -12.30 19.10
N LEU A 282 9.54 -11.83 17.87
CA LEU A 282 10.60 -11.71 16.88
C LEU A 282 11.62 -10.63 17.27
N ARG A 283 11.18 -9.49 17.79
CA ARG A 283 12.05 -8.41 18.30
C ARG A 283 13.00 -8.96 19.36
N SER A 284 12.49 -9.76 20.29
CA SER A 284 13.29 -10.40 21.35
C SER A 284 14.30 -11.36 20.76
N ALA A 285 13.92 -12.16 19.77
CA ALA A 285 14.81 -13.12 19.09
C ALA A 285 15.93 -12.42 18.30
N LEU A 286 15.65 -11.25 17.72
CA LEU A 286 16.58 -10.50 16.85
C LEU A 286 17.38 -9.42 17.58
N LYS A 287 17.27 -9.29 18.89
CA LYS A 287 17.90 -8.20 19.68
C LYS A 287 19.40 -8.03 19.46
N ASN A 288 20.11 -9.10 19.09
CA ASN A 288 21.56 -9.09 18.88
C ASN A 288 21.95 -8.94 17.39
N ARG A 289 20.99 -8.84 16.48
CA ARG A 289 21.29 -8.67 15.06
C ARG A 289 21.40 -7.18 14.70
N ALA A 290 22.59 -6.77 14.26
CA ALA A 290 22.84 -5.40 13.82
C ALA A 290 22.76 -5.21 12.29
N LEU A 291 23.01 -6.27 11.52
CA LEU A 291 23.10 -6.17 10.06
C LEU A 291 21.73 -6.35 9.39
N PRO A 292 21.50 -5.64 8.27
CA PRO A 292 20.35 -5.90 7.41
C PRO A 292 20.32 -7.37 6.95
N TRP A 293 19.13 -7.83 6.59
CA TRP A 293 18.97 -9.14 5.95
C TRP A 293 19.35 -9.05 4.46
N THR A 294 19.79 -10.18 3.89
CA THR A 294 19.77 -10.39 2.44
C THR A 294 18.63 -11.33 2.05
N ILE A 295 18.29 -11.38 0.76
CA ILE A 295 17.25 -12.32 0.29
C ILE A 295 17.68 -13.75 0.51
N GLU A 296 18.96 -14.06 0.33
CA GLU A 296 19.53 -15.38 0.55
C GLU A 296 19.44 -15.81 2.02
N GLU A 297 19.76 -14.91 2.95
CA GLU A 297 19.61 -15.20 4.38
C GLU A 297 18.14 -15.40 4.77
N LEU A 298 17.21 -14.57 4.23
CA LEU A 298 15.79 -14.75 4.47
C LEU A 298 15.32 -16.09 3.95
N ALA A 299 15.75 -16.49 2.76
CA ALA A 299 15.41 -17.77 2.16
C ALA A 299 15.87 -18.97 3.02
N GLN A 300 17.00 -18.87 3.71
CA GLN A 300 17.50 -19.93 4.59
C GLN A 300 16.65 -20.11 5.86
N ASN A 301 15.91 -19.08 6.29
CA ASN A 301 15.07 -19.13 7.48
C ASN A 301 13.66 -19.71 7.24
N PHE A 302 13.36 -20.12 6.00
CA PHE A 302 12.06 -20.67 5.65
C PHE A 302 12.19 -21.96 4.86
N PRO A 303 11.22 -22.86 5.00
CA PRO A 303 11.09 -23.99 4.11
C PRO A 303 10.99 -23.52 2.66
N GLN A 304 11.84 -24.05 1.78
CA GLN A 304 11.84 -23.71 0.37
C GLN A 304 11.05 -24.74 -0.44
N PRO A 305 10.37 -24.31 -1.53
CA PRO A 305 9.77 -25.23 -2.46
C PRO A 305 10.80 -26.23 -3.00
N LEU A 306 10.42 -27.51 -3.06
CA LEU A 306 11.21 -28.53 -3.72
C LEU A 306 11.32 -28.21 -5.20
N THR A 307 12.52 -28.32 -5.77
CA THR A 307 12.80 -27.89 -7.15
C THR A 307 12.59 -28.99 -8.21
N ASN A 308 12.40 -30.24 -7.78
CA ASN A 308 12.30 -31.41 -8.65
C ASN A 308 10.86 -31.75 -9.08
N ARG A 309 10.00 -30.73 -9.28
CA ARG A 309 8.57 -30.88 -9.62
C ARG A 309 8.31 -31.72 -10.88
N ASN A 310 9.19 -31.64 -11.88
CA ASN A 310 9.12 -32.41 -13.11
C ASN A 310 9.27 -33.93 -12.92
N GLN A 311 9.67 -34.36 -11.72
CA GLN A 311 9.78 -35.79 -11.34
C GLN A 311 8.59 -36.25 -10.49
N TRP A 312 7.67 -35.35 -10.12
CA TRP A 312 6.50 -35.71 -9.33
C TRP A 312 5.45 -36.38 -10.21
N LYS A 313 4.81 -37.40 -9.63
CA LYS A 313 3.62 -37.97 -10.24
C LYS A 313 2.38 -37.42 -9.53
N ILE A 314 1.52 -36.78 -10.31
CA ILE A 314 0.34 -36.11 -9.76
C ILE A 314 -0.89 -36.79 -10.32
N THR A 315 -1.85 -36.99 -9.41
CA THR A 315 -3.15 -37.56 -9.72
C THR A 315 -4.26 -36.78 -9.03
N ALA A 316 -5.46 -36.84 -9.56
CA ALA A 316 -6.62 -36.16 -8.97
C ALA A 316 -7.90 -36.97 -9.17
N SER A 317 -8.84 -36.80 -8.26
CA SER A 317 -10.16 -37.44 -8.37
C SER A 317 -11.00 -36.93 -9.57
N HIS A 318 -10.69 -35.73 -10.06
CA HIS A 318 -11.42 -35.08 -11.15
C HIS A 318 -10.44 -34.45 -12.14
N LYS A 319 -10.79 -34.44 -13.43
CA LYS A 319 -9.95 -33.83 -14.49
C LYS A 319 -8.47 -34.22 -14.39
N GLU A 320 -8.19 -35.49 -14.14
CA GLU A 320 -6.84 -36.02 -13.93
C GLU A 320 -5.90 -35.71 -15.09
N ARG A 321 -6.41 -35.66 -16.33
CA ARG A 321 -5.60 -35.33 -17.51
C ARG A 321 -4.91 -33.97 -17.43
N ASP A 322 -5.54 -33.02 -16.75
CA ASP A 322 -5.09 -31.62 -16.67
C ASP A 322 -4.36 -31.32 -15.35
N VAL A 323 -4.16 -32.34 -14.47
CA VAL A 323 -3.65 -32.13 -13.09
C VAL A 323 -2.21 -31.61 -13.07
N GLY A 324 -1.41 -31.87 -14.10
CA GLY A 324 -0.04 -31.33 -14.24
C GLY A 324 0.03 -29.81 -14.25
N LEU A 325 -1.07 -29.14 -14.66
CA LEU A 325 -1.17 -27.67 -14.64
C LEU A 325 -1.17 -27.07 -13.22
N ALA A 326 -1.32 -27.90 -12.18
CA ALA A 326 -1.21 -27.44 -10.78
C ALA A 326 0.25 -27.29 -10.29
N VAL A 327 1.24 -27.72 -11.07
CA VAL A 327 2.67 -27.72 -10.66
C VAL A 327 3.62 -27.38 -11.81
N ASP A 328 3.13 -26.78 -12.89
CA ASP A 328 3.91 -26.48 -14.10
C ASP A 328 4.77 -25.19 -13.98
N GLY A 329 4.59 -24.41 -12.92
CA GLY A 329 5.30 -23.15 -12.67
C GLY A 329 4.69 -21.96 -13.38
N ASP A 330 3.54 -22.12 -14.07
CA ASP A 330 2.83 -21.04 -14.74
C ASP A 330 1.54 -20.63 -14.01
N MET A 331 1.58 -19.48 -13.36
CA MET A 331 0.42 -18.91 -12.65
C MET A 331 -0.78 -18.56 -13.56
N HIS A 332 -0.62 -18.62 -14.90
CA HIS A 332 -1.71 -18.39 -15.83
C HIS A 332 -2.45 -19.68 -16.19
N SER A 333 -1.83 -20.83 -16.05
CA SER A 333 -2.44 -22.15 -16.16
C SER A 333 -3.10 -22.57 -14.85
N ARG A 334 -3.93 -23.59 -14.87
CA ARG A 334 -4.54 -24.18 -13.65
C ARG A 334 -5.13 -25.55 -13.88
N TRP A 335 -5.07 -26.37 -12.86
CA TRP A 335 -6.00 -27.48 -12.72
C TRP A 335 -7.32 -27.00 -12.14
N THR A 336 -8.43 -27.62 -12.53
CA THR A 336 -9.76 -27.37 -11.98
C THR A 336 -10.55 -28.66 -11.87
N SER A 337 -11.38 -28.80 -10.81
CA SER A 337 -12.27 -29.97 -10.67
C SER A 337 -13.31 -30.10 -11.77
N GLY A 338 -13.62 -29.00 -12.49
CA GLY A 338 -14.61 -28.98 -13.57
C GLY A 338 -16.05 -29.25 -13.13
N THR A 339 -16.28 -29.36 -11.84
CA THR A 339 -17.60 -29.55 -11.22
C THR A 339 -17.65 -28.86 -9.86
N SER A 340 -18.87 -28.68 -9.32
CA SER A 340 -19.08 -28.05 -8.01
C SER A 340 -18.30 -28.76 -6.92
N GLN A 341 -17.70 -27.99 -6.00
CA GLN A 341 -16.94 -28.56 -4.89
C GLN A 341 -17.82 -29.44 -4.01
N ALA A 342 -17.33 -30.63 -3.73
CA ALA A 342 -17.97 -31.61 -2.85
C ALA A 342 -16.92 -32.33 -1.97
N PRO A 343 -17.27 -32.76 -0.77
CA PRO A 343 -16.37 -33.57 0.07
C PRO A 343 -15.90 -34.84 -0.66
N GLY A 344 -14.64 -35.21 -0.41
CA GLY A 344 -14.04 -36.38 -1.02
C GLY A 344 -13.33 -36.13 -2.37
N MET A 345 -13.40 -34.93 -2.94
CA MET A 345 -12.51 -34.55 -4.04
C MET A 345 -11.08 -34.47 -3.54
N TRP A 346 -10.11 -34.97 -4.31
CA TRP A 346 -8.71 -34.96 -3.87
C TRP A 346 -7.73 -34.68 -5.01
N LEU A 347 -6.58 -34.16 -4.63
CA LEU A 347 -5.36 -34.02 -5.42
C LEU A 347 -4.23 -34.71 -4.66
N GLN A 348 -3.41 -35.52 -5.35
CA GLN A 348 -2.35 -36.30 -4.73
C GLN A 348 -1.03 -36.13 -5.49
N ILE A 349 0.06 -35.98 -4.74
CA ILE A 349 1.44 -35.95 -5.22
C ILE A 349 2.13 -37.23 -4.75
N GLU A 350 2.85 -37.91 -5.65
CA GLU A 350 3.86 -38.89 -5.36
C GLU A 350 5.23 -38.27 -5.64
N LEU A 351 6.05 -38.11 -4.61
CA LEU A 351 7.43 -37.66 -4.72
C LEU A 351 8.33 -38.79 -5.25
N PRO A 352 9.40 -38.50 -5.98
CA PRO A 352 10.30 -39.54 -6.52
C PRO A 352 10.90 -40.39 -5.40
N GLU A 353 11.17 -39.80 -4.23
CA GLU A 353 11.66 -40.47 -3.04
C GLU A 353 11.03 -39.93 -1.77
N ALA A 354 11.12 -40.68 -0.69
CA ALA A 354 10.64 -40.20 0.61
C ALA A 354 11.47 -39.01 1.09
N THR A 355 10.82 -37.88 1.24
CA THR A 355 11.44 -36.56 1.51
C THR A 355 10.87 -35.97 2.79
N ASP A 356 11.74 -35.33 3.58
CA ASP A 356 11.29 -34.55 4.74
C ASP A 356 10.69 -33.21 4.26
N ILE A 357 9.42 -33.01 4.59
CA ILE A 357 8.66 -31.79 4.22
C ILE A 357 8.22 -31.02 5.45
N SER A 358 8.14 -29.71 5.32
CA SER A 358 7.63 -28.81 6.35
C SER A 358 6.19 -28.36 6.08
N GLY A 359 5.69 -28.54 4.87
CA GLY A 359 4.36 -28.12 4.49
C GLY A 359 4.13 -28.05 2.99
N LEU A 360 3.04 -27.36 2.63
CA LEU A 360 2.62 -27.14 1.25
C LEU A 360 2.15 -25.69 1.09
N VAL A 361 2.19 -25.18 -0.12
CA VAL A 361 1.53 -23.91 -0.50
C VAL A 361 0.63 -24.19 -1.70
N LEU A 362 -0.64 -23.89 -1.56
CA LEU A 362 -1.63 -23.96 -2.64
C LEU A 362 -2.05 -22.55 -3.02
N ASP A 363 -1.89 -22.21 -4.28
CA ASP A 363 -2.29 -20.91 -4.83
C ASP A 363 -3.44 -21.07 -5.82
N SER A 364 -4.55 -20.40 -5.54
CA SER A 364 -5.71 -20.35 -6.44
C SER A 364 -5.65 -19.20 -7.46
N GLY A 365 -4.55 -18.45 -7.49
CA GLY A 365 -4.26 -17.41 -8.47
C GLY A 365 -5.42 -16.44 -8.69
N ASN A 366 -5.81 -16.26 -9.95
CA ASN A 366 -6.93 -15.42 -10.36
C ASN A 366 -8.31 -16.05 -10.07
N SER A 367 -8.37 -17.31 -9.65
CA SER A 367 -9.60 -18.04 -9.37
C SER A 367 -10.12 -17.77 -7.95
N HIS A 368 -10.38 -16.51 -7.63
CA HIS A 368 -10.66 -16.02 -6.28
C HIS A 368 -11.84 -16.72 -5.56
N ASN A 369 -12.73 -17.36 -6.28
CA ASN A 369 -13.87 -18.07 -5.71
C ASN A 369 -13.68 -19.59 -5.66
N ASP A 370 -12.59 -20.11 -6.22
CA ASP A 370 -12.38 -21.54 -6.46
C ASP A 370 -11.43 -22.19 -5.44
N TYR A 371 -11.16 -21.53 -4.31
CA TYR A 371 -10.39 -22.11 -3.20
C TYR A 371 -11.13 -23.23 -2.50
N PRO A 372 -10.46 -24.24 -1.90
CA PRO A 372 -11.13 -25.34 -1.18
C PRO A 372 -11.87 -24.81 0.04
N ARG A 373 -13.14 -25.20 0.24
CA ARG A 373 -13.97 -24.71 1.37
C ARG A 373 -13.61 -25.34 2.70
N GLY A 374 -13.01 -26.50 2.66
CA GLY A 374 -12.41 -27.20 3.76
C GLY A 374 -11.46 -28.23 3.22
N TYR A 375 -10.45 -28.59 3.98
CA TYR A 375 -9.43 -29.51 3.53
C TYR A 375 -8.88 -30.40 4.65
N ASN A 376 -8.43 -31.60 4.25
CA ASN A 376 -7.49 -32.42 4.98
C ASN A 376 -6.22 -32.54 4.15
N VAL A 377 -5.07 -32.52 4.81
CA VAL A 377 -3.78 -32.92 4.22
C VAL A 377 -3.33 -34.20 4.88
N GLU A 378 -3.12 -35.21 4.08
CA GLU A 378 -2.76 -36.57 4.50
C GLU A 378 -1.40 -36.92 3.91
N LEU A 379 -0.56 -37.60 4.71
CA LEU A 379 0.78 -38.03 4.34
C LEU A 379 0.88 -39.54 4.42
N SER A 380 1.59 -40.15 3.46
CA SER A 380 1.78 -41.59 3.41
C SER A 380 3.17 -41.96 2.89
N MET A 381 3.69 -43.10 3.32
CA MET A 381 4.96 -43.64 2.80
C MET A 381 4.73 -44.58 1.61
N ASP A 382 3.57 -45.18 1.49
CA ASP A 382 3.24 -46.22 0.49
C ASP A 382 2.04 -45.90 -0.39
N GLY A 383 1.35 -44.76 -0.13
CA GLY A 383 0.14 -44.32 -0.86
C GLY A 383 -1.11 -45.14 -0.53
N LYS A 384 -1.06 -46.01 0.46
CA LYS A 384 -2.17 -46.88 0.89
C LYS A 384 -2.58 -46.60 2.33
N ASP A 385 -1.63 -46.55 3.23
CA ASP A 385 -1.86 -46.18 4.63
C ASP A 385 -1.69 -44.66 4.78
N TRP A 386 -2.79 -43.98 5.11
CA TRP A 386 -2.90 -42.55 5.29
C TRP A 386 -3.03 -42.15 6.77
N GLY A 387 -2.91 -43.14 7.67
CA GLY A 387 -3.13 -42.95 9.09
C GLY A 387 -4.58 -42.74 9.50
N ALA A 388 -4.84 -42.76 10.80
CA ALA A 388 -6.20 -42.62 11.35
C ALA A 388 -6.73 -41.18 11.36
N LYS A 389 -5.84 -40.19 11.21
CA LYS A 389 -6.18 -38.73 11.20
C LYS A 389 -5.33 -38.01 10.17
N PRO A 390 -5.88 -36.95 9.56
CA PRO A 390 -5.08 -36.11 8.66
C PRO A 390 -3.93 -35.43 9.42
N SER A 391 -2.83 -35.19 8.74
CA SER A 391 -1.69 -34.44 9.28
C SER A 391 -2.03 -32.97 9.51
N LEU A 392 -2.95 -32.44 8.70
CA LEU A 392 -3.54 -31.09 8.83
C LEU A 392 -4.98 -31.13 8.38
N GLU A 393 -5.79 -30.29 9.01
CA GLU A 393 -7.17 -30.00 8.59
C GLU A 393 -7.47 -28.51 8.73
N GLY A 394 -8.37 -28.00 7.93
CA GLY A 394 -8.74 -26.59 8.03
C GLY A 394 -9.80 -26.14 7.03
N LYS A 395 -10.05 -24.85 7.03
CA LYS A 395 -10.89 -24.16 6.06
C LYS A 395 -10.01 -23.40 5.08
N GLY A 396 -10.34 -23.45 3.82
CA GLY A 396 -9.63 -22.71 2.80
C GLY A 396 -9.93 -21.22 2.83
N GLU A 397 -9.02 -20.47 2.27
CA GLU A 397 -9.07 -19.01 2.13
C GLU A 397 -8.87 -18.62 0.67
N VAL A 398 -9.26 -17.39 0.33
CA VAL A 398 -9.04 -16.83 -1.01
C VAL A 398 -7.56 -16.63 -1.27
N GLY A 399 -7.06 -17.13 -2.40
CA GLY A 399 -5.69 -16.93 -2.86
C GLY A 399 -4.74 -18.02 -2.38
N MET A 400 -3.65 -17.66 -1.74
CA MET A 400 -2.60 -18.58 -1.30
C MET A 400 -2.93 -19.16 0.08
N ILE A 401 -2.88 -20.48 0.20
CA ILE A 401 -3.07 -21.22 1.45
C ILE A 401 -1.76 -21.92 1.81
N GLU A 402 -1.22 -21.63 2.98
CA GLU A 402 -0.05 -22.32 3.54
C GLU A 402 -0.50 -23.44 4.48
N PHE A 403 -0.16 -24.66 4.14
CA PHE A 403 -0.38 -25.88 4.95
C PHE A 403 0.91 -26.22 5.71
N MET A 404 1.17 -25.60 6.84
CA MET A 404 2.39 -25.83 7.61
C MET A 404 2.21 -26.91 8.65
N LEU A 405 3.04 -27.95 8.58
CA LEU A 405 3.09 -29.03 9.57
C LEU A 405 3.62 -28.49 10.91
N ALA A 406 3.07 -28.97 12.02
CA ALA A 406 3.57 -28.60 13.35
C ALA A 406 5.04 -29.01 13.56
N THR A 407 5.44 -30.13 12.97
CA THR A 407 6.82 -30.63 12.87
C THR A 407 7.03 -31.20 11.47
N PRO A 408 8.23 -31.06 10.89
CA PRO A 408 8.55 -31.69 9.62
C PRO A 408 8.25 -33.19 9.66
N ALA A 409 7.78 -33.72 8.55
CA ALA A 409 7.43 -35.13 8.42
C ALA A 409 8.05 -35.72 7.14
N LYS A 410 8.59 -36.96 7.26
CA LYS A 410 9.07 -37.71 6.11
C LYS A 410 7.91 -38.37 5.41
N THR A 411 7.76 -38.13 4.12
CA THR A 411 6.67 -38.68 3.32
C THR A 411 7.08 -38.92 1.87
N LYS A 412 6.40 -39.84 1.20
CA LYS A 412 6.52 -40.03 -0.24
C LYS A 412 5.22 -39.65 -0.98
N PHE A 413 4.08 -39.75 -0.32
CA PHE A 413 2.78 -39.43 -0.88
C PHE A 413 2.10 -38.35 -0.03
N ILE A 414 1.52 -37.36 -0.70
CA ILE A 414 0.81 -36.24 -0.10
C ILE A 414 -0.55 -36.18 -0.77
N ARG A 415 -1.63 -36.16 0.00
CA ARG A 415 -3.00 -35.99 -0.52
C ARG A 415 -3.66 -34.80 0.14
N ILE A 416 -4.26 -33.96 -0.68
CA ILE A 416 -5.15 -32.88 -0.21
C ILE A 416 -6.56 -33.30 -0.57
N THR A 417 -7.39 -33.49 0.44
CA THR A 417 -8.78 -33.91 0.29
C THR A 417 -9.71 -32.73 0.63
N GLN A 418 -10.58 -32.37 -0.29
CA GLN A 418 -11.65 -31.38 -0.07
C GLN A 418 -12.67 -31.94 0.93
N THR A 419 -12.95 -31.19 2.00
CA THR A 419 -13.96 -31.57 3.03
C THR A 419 -15.19 -30.65 3.02
N GLY A 420 -15.08 -29.47 2.38
CA GLY A 420 -16.18 -28.54 2.27
C GLY A 420 -17.01 -28.73 1.00
N GLN A 421 -18.12 -27.99 0.90
CA GLN A 421 -19.05 -28.05 -0.23
C GLN A 421 -19.47 -26.64 -0.66
N VAL A 422 -19.57 -26.41 -1.98
CA VAL A 422 -20.20 -25.22 -2.54
C VAL A 422 -20.74 -25.50 -3.93
N LYS A 423 -22.01 -25.16 -4.17
CA LYS A 423 -22.68 -25.35 -5.47
C LYS A 423 -22.24 -24.24 -6.45
N GLY A 424 -21.94 -24.63 -7.69
CA GLY A 424 -21.64 -23.69 -8.78
C GLY A 424 -20.21 -23.12 -8.79
N LEU A 425 -19.36 -23.46 -7.82
CA LEU A 425 -17.96 -23.07 -7.80
C LEU A 425 -17.08 -24.32 -7.86
N TYR A 426 -15.97 -24.21 -8.63
CA TYR A 426 -15.01 -25.29 -8.78
C TYR A 426 -13.93 -25.23 -7.70
N TRP A 427 -13.15 -26.26 -7.57
CA TRP A 427 -11.86 -26.22 -6.91
C TRP A 427 -10.78 -26.05 -7.98
N SER A 428 -10.04 -24.95 -7.93
CA SER A 428 -8.98 -24.65 -8.86
C SER A 428 -7.66 -24.46 -8.13
N VAL A 429 -6.59 -24.96 -8.73
CA VAL A 429 -5.20 -24.84 -8.24
C VAL A 429 -4.37 -24.33 -9.41
N HIS A 430 -3.81 -23.11 -9.28
CA HIS A 430 -2.87 -22.55 -10.24
C HIS A 430 -1.47 -23.06 -9.97
N GLU A 431 -1.06 -23.12 -8.68
CA GLU A 431 0.21 -23.67 -8.28
C GLU A 431 0.11 -24.39 -6.94
N LEU A 432 0.84 -25.50 -6.82
CA LEU A 432 1.02 -26.26 -5.60
C LEU A 432 2.50 -26.52 -5.38
N ASP A 433 3.03 -25.96 -4.30
CA ASP A 433 4.38 -26.14 -3.83
C ASP A 433 4.45 -27.14 -2.67
N VAL A 434 5.42 -28.02 -2.69
CA VAL A 434 5.82 -28.83 -1.52
C VAL A 434 7.04 -28.17 -0.91
N LEU A 435 6.97 -27.84 0.37
CA LEU A 435 8.04 -27.16 1.10
C LEU A 435 8.95 -28.18 1.79
N GLY A 436 10.23 -28.19 1.44
CA GLY A 436 11.26 -28.98 2.11
C GLY A 436 11.57 -28.47 3.52
N VAL A 437 12.43 -29.18 4.25
CA VAL A 437 12.89 -28.76 5.57
C VAL A 437 13.90 -27.61 5.43
N MET A 438 13.89 -26.67 6.37
CA MET A 438 14.93 -25.65 6.46
C MET A 438 16.32 -26.29 6.52
N LYS A 439 17.23 -25.79 5.70
CA LYS A 439 18.66 -26.14 5.88
C LYS A 439 19.12 -25.50 7.19
N GLN A 440 19.56 -26.34 8.13
CA GLN A 440 20.16 -25.88 9.39
C GLN A 440 21.49 -25.21 9.15
#